data_04874e2996aaeb54051b7e36f4bcdf5d
#
_entry.id   04874e2996aaeb54051b7e36f4bcdf5d
#
_cell.length_a   1.000
_cell.length_b   1.000
_cell.length_c   1.000
_cell.angle_alpha   90.00
_cell.angle_beta   90.00
_cell.angle_gamma   90.00
#
_symmetry.space_group_name_H-M   'P 1'
#
loop_
_entity.id
_entity.type
_entity.pdbx_description
1 polymer ?
#
loop_
_entity_poly.entity_id
_entity_poly.type
_entity_poly.pdbx_seq_one_letter_code
_entity_poly.pdbx_strand_id
1 'polypeptide(L)'
;VPGAVGAWRRELIEMCGGFSTDTLAEDQDLTLKIRKLGYQIGYEESAIGWTEAPQTLRMLAKQRYRWAYGTLQCLWKHRDALLRPKYGTLGFVAMPNVWIFQIIFPLISPVMDLLLIYTCISALIDRFQQPSVYTFNNMRQILFYYALFLAVDWSAACFAFVLERKERWGLLWWLFLQRFCYRQVMYYVMIKSVSTAFRGAVVGWGKLERKATVEAQP
;
A
#
# COMPACT_ATOMS: atom_id res chain seq x y z
N VAL A 1 2.97 2.21 13.54
CA VAL A 1 3.61 3.49 13.89
C VAL A 1 4.60 3.82 12.77
N PRO A 2 4.53 5.02 12.18
CA PRO A 2 5.47 5.43 11.15
C PRO A 2 6.86 5.69 11.75
N GLY A 3 7.92 5.25 11.06
CA GLY A 3 9.30 5.38 11.53
C GLY A 3 9.82 6.82 11.62
N ALA A 4 9.16 7.76 10.92
CA ALA A 4 9.57 9.18 10.94
C ALA A 4 9.21 9.91 12.24
N VAL A 5 8.09 9.55 12.87
CA VAL A 5 7.58 10.19 14.11
C VAL A 5 6.96 9.12 15.00
N GLY A 6 7.81 8.31 15.62
CA GLY A 6 7.36 7.27 16.55
C GLY A 6 7.91 7.53 17.94
N ALA A 7 7.06 7.48 18.97
CA ALA A 7 7.45 7.47 20.36
C ALA A 7 7.15 6.11 20.99
N TRP A 8 8.11 5.55 21.69
CA TRP A 8 8.04 4.21 22.23
C TRP A 8 8.44 4.21 23.70
N ARG A 9 7.72 3.46 24.50
CA ARG A 9 8.17 3.22 25.88
C ARG A 9 9.42 2.36 25.85
N ARG A 10 10.49 2.80 26.48
CA ARG A 10 11.78 2.12 26.51
C ARG A 10 11.65 0.66 26.98
N GLU A 11 10.88 0.44 28.04
CA GLU A 11 10.65 -0.89 28.60
C GLU A 11 10.06 -1.85 27.57
N LEU A 12 9.14 -1.39 26.69
CA LEU A 12 8.55 -2.23 25.64
C LEU A 12 9.54 -2.54 24.52
N ILE A 13 10.44 -1.61 24.20
CA ILE A 13 11.52 -1.88 23.25
C ILE A 13 12.43 -2.98 23.80
N GLU A 14 12.81 -2.89 25.08
CA GLU A 14 13.65 -3.87 25.75
C GLU A 14 12.97 -5.25 25.84
N MET A 15 11.68 -5.29 26.20
CA MET A 15 10.88 -6.53 26.21
C MET A 15 10.76 -7.20 24.83
N CYS A 16 10.75 -6.40 23.76
CA CYS A 16 10.69 -6.90 22.38
C CYS A 16 12.06 -7.30 21.81
N GLY A 17 13.13 -7.13 22.55
CA GLY A 17 14.51 -7.39 22.10
C GLY A 17 15.04 -6.33 21.13
N GLY A 18 14.51 -5.09 21.20
CA GLY A 18 14.92 -3.97 20.36
C GLY A 18 14.30 -3.97 18.96
N PHE A 19 14.84 -3.09 18.11
CA PHE A 19 14.49 -3.03 16.69
C PHE A 19 15.13 -4.21 15.93
N SER A 20 14.34 -4.87 15.12
CA SER A 20 14.81 -6.03 14.34
C SER A 20 15.64 -5.59 13.15
N THR A 21 16.67 -6.35 12.84
CA THR A 21 17.52 -6.15 11.65
C THR A 21 17.14 -7.07 10.49
N ASP A 22 16.19 -7.98 10.71
CA ASP A 22 15.74 -9.00 9.77
C ASP A 22 14.58 -8.54 8.85
N THR A 23 14.08 -7.31 9.06
CA THR A 23 13.04 -6.69 8.22
C THR A 23 13.46 -5.29 7.78
N LEU A 24 12.97 -4.87 6.60
CA LEU A 24 13.18 -3.49 6.10
C LEU A 24 12.19 -2.48 6.69
N ALA A 25 11.22 -2.92 7.50
CA ALA A 25 10.24 -2.12 8.19
C ALA A 25 10.30 -2.44 9.69
N GLU A 26 11.40 -2.06 10.31
CA GLU A 26 11.71 -2.30 11.72
C GLU A 26 10.68 -1.66 12.66
N ASP A 27 10.12 -0.52 12.26
CA ASP A 27 9.07 0.19 12.97
C ASP A 27 7.74 -0.58 12.96
N GLN A 28 7.37 -1.15 11.81
CA GLN A 28 6.20 -2.00 11.68
C GLN A 28 6.39 -3.32 12.45
N ASP A 29 7.56 -3.94 12.39
CA ASP A 29 7.86 -5.15 13.14
C ASP A 29 7.73 -4.93 14.66
N LEU A 30 8.34 -3.85 15.18
CA LEU A 30 8.23 -3.49 16.60
C LEU A 30 6.78 -3.19 16.98
N THR A 31 6.03 -2.50 16.11
CA THR A 31 4.60 -2.24 16.31
C THR A 31 3.81 -3.54 16.48
N LEU A 32 4.04 -4.53 15.61
CA LEU A 32 3.36 -5.82 15.67
C LEU A 32 3.76 -6.62 16.92
N LYS A 33 5.05 -6.61 17.31
CA LYS A 33 5.52 -7.25 18.56
C LYS A 33 4.79 -6.67 19.78
N ILE A 34 4.76 -5.35 19.92
CA ILE A 34 4.10 -4.64 21.03
C ILE A 34 2.60 -4.95 21.07
N ARG A 35 1.94 -4.94 19.90
CA ARG A 35 0.51 -5.30 19.81
C ARG A 35 0.25 -6.76 20.19
N LYS A 36 1.15 -7.69 19.85
CA LYS A 36 1.06 -9.10 20.25
C LYS A 36 1.23 -9.31 21.75
N LEU A 37 1.94 -8.43 22.44
CA LEU A 37 2.04 -8.40 23.90
C LEU A 37 0.78 -7.83 24.57
N GLY A 38 -0.21 -7.33 23.80
CA GLY A 38 -1.48 -6.79 24.32
C GLY A 38 -1.47 -5.28 24.56
N TYR A 39 -0.36 -4.59 24.33
CA TYR A 39 -0.30 -3.14 24.51
C TYR A 39 -1.01 -2.40 23.37
N GLN A 40 -1.54 -1.24 23.68
CA GLN A 40 -2.22 -0.38 22.73
C GLN A 40 -1.23 0.63 22.10
N ILE A 41 -1.59 1.08 20.88
CA ILE A 41 -0.88 2.13 20.16
C ILE A 41 -1.84 3.30 20.03
N GLY A 42 -1.42 4.45 20.52
CA GLY A 42 -2.14 5.70 20.36
C GLY A 42 -1.71 6.43 19.09
N TYR A 43 -2.57 7.29 18.61
CA TYR A 43 -2.30 8.25 17.54
C TYR A 43 -2.47 9.66 18.11
N GLU A 44 -1.48 10.51 17.89
CA GLU A 44 -1.50 11.92 18.30
C GLU A 44 -1.50 12.80 17.05
N GLU A 45 -2.65 13.39 16.76
CA GLU A 45 -2.90 14.18 15.55
C GLU A 45 -2.09 15.49 15.50
N SER A 46 -1.70 16.02 16.66
CA SER A 46 -0.89 17.24 16.76
C SER A 46 0.60 17.01 16.51
N ALA A 47 1.06 15.75 16.57
CA ALA A 47 2.46 15.41 16.35
C ALA A 47 2.81 15.42 14.85
N ILE A 48 3.51 16.46 14.42
CA ILE A 48 3.90 16.66 13.01
C ILE A 48 5.37 16.35 12.82
N GLY A 49 5.68 15.48 11.85
CA GLY A 49 7.05 15.21 11.43
C GLY A 49 7.31 15.65 10.00
N TRP A 50 8.25 16.55 9.83
CA TRP A 50 8.67 17.02 8.52
C TRP A 50 9.72 16.08 7.93
N THR A 51 9.54 15.65 6.70
CA THR A 51 10.48 14.77 6.00
C THR A 51 10.59 15.15 4.54
N GLU A 52 11.77 14.94 3.96
CA GLU A 52 12.02 15.20 2.55
C GLU A 52 11.34 14.15 1.68
N ALA A 53 10.55 14.60 0.70
CA ALA A 53 9.90 13.72 -0.28
C ALA A 53 10.90 13.28 -1.37
N PRO A 54 10.72 12.09 -1.98
CA PRO A 54 11.52 11.65 -3.11
C PRO A 54 11.37 12.61 -4.30
N GLN A 55 12.48 13.14 -4.81
CA GLN A 55 12.50 14.11 -5.90
C GLN A 55 12.40 13.48 -7.29
N THR A 56 12.68 12.19 -7.44
CA THR A 56 12.65 11.46 -8.71
C THR A 56 11.80 10.20 -8.64
N LEU A 57 11.25 9.77 -9.78
CA LEU A 57 10.50 8.51 -9.87
C LEU A 57 11.33 7.30 -9.43
N ARG A 58 12.63 7.30 -9.71
CA ARG A 58 13.55 6.24 -9.27
C ARG A 58 13.68 6.19 -7.75
N MET A 59 13.81 7.36 -7.10
CA MET A 59 13.86 7.45 -5.63
C MET A 59 12.53 7.03 -5.02
N LEU A 60 11.41 7.46 -5.61
CA LEU A 60 10.07 7.07 -5.19
C LEU A 60 9.88 5.55 -5.28
N ALA A 61 10.21 4.94 -6.43
CA ALA A 61 10.10 3.49 -6.62
C ALA A 61 10.98 2.71 -5.63
N LYS A 62 12.22 3.19 -5.36
CA LYS A 62 13.12 2.58 -4.37
C LYS A 62 12.55 2.67 -2.96
N GLN A 63 11.99 3.83 -2.57
CA GLN A 63 11.34 4.02 -1.26
C GLN A 63 10.12 3.10 -1.12
N ARG A 64 9.22 3.09 -2.10
CA ARG A 64 8.00 2.27 -2.09
C ARG A 64 8.30 0.78 -2.12
N TYR A 65 9.35 0.37 -2.85
CA TYR A 65 9.82 -1.02 -2.83
C TYR A 65 10.27 -1.45 -1.42
N ARG A 66 11.04 -0.63 -0.72
CA ARG A 66 11.45 -0.93 0.65
C ARG A 66 10.24 -1.08 1.58
N TRP A 67 9.26 -0.19 1.46
CA TRP A 67 8.05 -0.26 2.28
C TRP A 67 7.21 -1.50 1.96
N ALA A 68 6.96 -1.77 0.69
CA ALA A 68 6.18 -2.92 0.27
C ALA A 68 6.85 -4.25 0.66
N TYR A 69 8.15 -4.36 0.40
CA TYR A 69 8.90 -5.56 0.75
C TYR A 69 9.05 -5.74 2.26
N GLY A 70 9.33 -4.66 3.01
CA GLY A 70 9.36 -4.68 4.47
C GLY A 70 8.03 -5.07 5.09
N THR A 71 6.91 -4.56 4.53
CA THR A 71 5.57 -4.98 4.96
C THR A 71 5.35 -6.48 4.73
N LEU A 72 5.74 -7.01 3.56
CA LEU A 72 5.66 -8.45 3.29
C LEU A 72 6.49 -9.28 4.29
N GLN A 73 7.69 -8.84 4.61
CA GLN A 73 8.54 -9.49 5.62
C GLN A 73 7.86 -9.49 6.99
N CYS A 74 7.32 -8.35 7.44
CA CYS A 74 6.61 -8.24 8.71
C CYS A 74 5.35 -9.12 8.75
N LEU A 75 4.55 -9.12 7.69
CA LEU A 75 3.35 -9.95 7.60
C LEU A 75 3.67 -11.43 7.64
N TRP A 76 4.73 -11.85 6.95
CA TRP A 76 5.18 -13.23 6.96
C TRP A 76 5.73 -13.65 8.33
N LYS A 77 6.53 -12.81 8.94
CA LYS A 77 7.11 -13.02 10.28
C LYS A 77 6.03 -13.17 11.35
N HIS A 78 4.98 -12.34 11.27
CA HIS A 78 3.88 -12.33 12.24
C HIS A 78 2.62 -13.05 11.76
N ARG A 79 2.72 -13.95 10.75
CA ARG A 79 1.57 -14.68 10.19
C ARG A 79 0.80 -15.50 11.22
N ASP A 80 1.45 -15.86 12.32
CA ASP A 80 0.82 -16.54 13.46
C ASP A 80 -0.28 -15.72 14.14
N ALA A 81 -0.29 -14.40 13.95
CA ALA A 81 -1.33 -13.53 14.48
C ALA A 81 -2.57 -13.43 13.58
N LEU A 82 -2.45 -13.78 12.29
CA LEU A 82 -3.54 -13.66 11.31
C LEU A 82 -4.72 -14.57 11.69
N LEU A 83 -5.91 -13.97 11.78
CA LEU A 83 -7.18 -14.63 12.12
C LEU A 83 -7.16 -15.44 13.45
N ARG A 84 -6.30 -15.06 14.38
CA ARG A 84 -6.22 -15.70 15.69
C ARG A 84 -6.97 -14.93 16.77
N PRO A 85 -7.95 -15.56 17.47
CA PRO A 85 -8.73 -14.91 18.52
C PRO A 85 -7.88 -14.31 19.65
N LYS A 86 -6.76 -14.96 19.98
CA LYS A 86 -5.79 -14.49 20.99
C LYS A 86 -5.36 -13.03 20.79
N TYR A 87 -5.28 -12.57 19.54
CA TYR A 87 -4.77 -11.23 19.19
C TYR A 87 -5.88 -10.22 18.88
N GLY A 88 -7.16 -10.59 19.07
CA GLY A 88 -8.32 -9.70 18.96
C GLY A 88 -8.30 -8.86 17.66
N THR A 89 -8.39 -7.54 17.79
CA THR A 89 -8.43 -6.60 16.66
C THR A 89 -7.17 -6.64 15.77
N LEU A 90 -6.00 -6.97 16.33
CA LEU A 90 -4.80 -7.16 15.54
C LEU A 90 -4.98 -8.30 14.53
N GLY A 91 -5.48 -9.47 15.00
CA GLY A 91 -5.62 -10.65 14.15
C GLY A 91 -6.78 -10.55 13.16
N PHE A 92 -7.93 -10.02 13.57
CA PHE A 92 -9.15 -10.02 12.74
C PHE A 92 -9.35 -8.77 11.89
N VAL A 93 -8.72 -7.64 12.24
CA VAL A 93 -8.91 -6.38 11.53
C VAL A 93 -7.60 -5.89 10.93
N ALA A 94 -6.59 -5.63 11.75
CA ALA A 94 -5.37 -4.99 11.27
C ALA A 94 -4.58 -5.85 10.28
N MET A 95 -4.32 -7.12 10.61
CA MET A 95 -3.58 -8.03 9.72
C MET A 95 -4.31 -8.30 8.40
N PRO A 96 -5.62 -8.69 8.40
CA PRO A 96 -6.37 -8.84 7.15
C PRO A 96 -6.45 -7.56 6.32
N ASN A 97 -6.62 -6.39 6.95
CA ASN A 97 -6.64 -5.11 6.26
C ASN A 97 -5.34 -4.87 5.48
N VAL A 98 -4.18 -5.06 6.12
CA VAL A 98 -2.87 -4.90 5.45
C VAL A 98 -2.70 -5.93 4.32
N TRP A 99 -3.07 -7.20 4.51
CA TRP A 99 -3.03 -8.22 3.47
C TRP A 99 -3.89 -7.86 2.27
N ILE A 100 -5.15 -7.48 2.51
CA ILE A 100 -6.11 -7.19 1.45
C ILE A 100 -5.71 -5.91 0.69
N PHE A 101 -5.56 -4.79 1.40
CA PHE A 101 -5.43 -3.47 0.77
C PHE A 101 -4.00 -3.11 0.37
N GLN A 102 -2.97 -3.64 1.05
CA GLN A 102 -1.59 -3.32 0.71
C GLN A 102 -0.88 -4.37 -0.14
N ILE A 103 -1.39 -5.62 -0.20
CA ILE A 103 -0.78 -6.70 -0.96
C ILE A 103 -1.70 -7.19 -2.08
N ILE A 104 -2.89 -7.73 -1.74
CA ILE A 104 -3.76 -8.42 -2.69
C ILE A 104 -4.34 -7.43 -3.71
N PHE A 105 -4.92 -6.34 -3.26
CA PHE A 105 -5.51 -5.32 -4.16
C PHE A 105 -4.50 -4.74 -5.15
N PRO A 106 -3.29 -4.30 -4.74
CA PRO A 106 -2.28 -3.84 -5.68
C PRO A 106 -1.78 -4.89 -6.67
N LEU A 107 -1.84 -6.19 -6.32
CA LEU A 107 -1.49 -7.27 -7.24
C LEU A 107 -2.60 -7.58 -8.26
N ILE A 108 -3.87 -7.45 -7.87
CA ILE A 108 -5.01 -7.66 -8.75
C ILE A 108 -5.23 -6.46 -9.69
N SER A 109 -4.94 -5.25 -9.22
CA SER A 109 -5.18 -4.02 -9.96
C SER A 109 -4.63 -4.01 -11.40
N PRO A 110 -3.37 -4.41 -11.67
CA PRO A 110 -2.84 -4.45 -13.04
C PRO A 110 -3.58 -5.44 -13.93
N VAL A 111 -4.06 -6.56 -13.37
CA VAL A 111 -4.85 -7.54 -14.12
C VAL A 111 -6.19 -6.94 -14.55
N MET A 112 -6.84 -6.20 -13.65
CA MET A 112 -8.10 -5.51 -13.97
C MET A 112 -7.92 -4.44 -15.05
N ASP A 113 -6.83 -3.66 -14.99
CA ASP A 113 -6.52 -2.65 -15.99
C ASP A 113 -6.20 -3.30 -17.36
N LEU A 114 -5.47 -4.42 -17.38
CA LEU A 114 -5.18 -5.17 -18.62
C LEU A 114 -6.43 -5.80 -19.21
N LEU A 115 -7.33 -6.34 -18.40
CA LEU A 115 -8.61 -6.88 -18.87
C LEU A 115 -9.48 -5.79 -19.49
N LEU A 116 -9.50 -4.59 -18.91
CA LEU A 116 -10.20 -3.45 -19.49
C LEU A 116 -9.62 -3.07 -20.86
N ILE A 117 -8.30 -2.92 -20.95
CA ILE A 117 -7.62 -2.60 -22.21
C ILE A 117 -7.90 -3.67 -23.26
N TYR A 118 -7.76 -4.94 -22.92
CA TYR A 118 -8.05 -6.06 -23.82
C TYR A 118 -9.50 -5.99 -24.33
N THR A 119 -10.46 -5.75 -23.45
CA THR A 119 -11.88 -5.67 -23.82
C THR A 119 -12.18 -4.49 -24.73
N CYS A 120 -11.59 -3.33 -24.46
CA CYS A 120 -11.74 -2.15 -25.32
C CYS A 120 -11.18 -2.42 -26.73
N ILE A 121 -9.99 -3.06 -26.80
CA ILE A 121 -9.38 -3.39 -28.08
C ILE A 121 -10.22 -4.43 -28.83
N SER A 122 -10.66 -5.52 -28.16
CA SER A 122 -11.51 -6.55 -28.75
C SER A 122 -12.82 -5.95 -29.29
N ALA A 123 -13.48 -5.10 -28.50
CA ALA A 123 -14.71 -4.44 -28.93
C ALA A 123 -14.50 -3.52 -30.14
N LEU A 124 -13.35 -2.85 -30.24
CA LEU A 124 -13.00 -2.06 -31.44
C LEU A 124 -12.79 -2.97 -32.65
N ILE A 125 -12.08 -4.06 -32.51
CA ILE A 125 -11.84 -5.04 -33.60
C ILE A 125 -13.18 -5.62 -34.08
N ASP A 126 -14.03 -6.08 -33.17
CA ASP A 126 -15.33 -6.67 -33.48
C ASP A 126 -16.25 -5.67 -34.21
N ARG A 127 -16.23 -4.41 -33.80
CA ARG A 127 -16.98 -3.33 -34.46
C ARG A 127 -16.54 -3.12 -35.91
N PHE A 128 -15.24 -3.25 -36.20
CA PHE A 128 -14.72 -3.08 -37.57
C PHE A 128 -14.90 -4.32 -38.45
N GLN A 129 -14.80 -5.53 -37.88
CA GLN A 129 -14.84 -6.78 -38.62
C GLN A 129 -16.26 -7.34 -38.80
N GLN A 130 -17.11 -7.22 -37.79
CA GLN A 130 -18.47 -7.78 -37.77
C GLN A 130 -19.48 -6.83 -37.13
N PRO A 131 -19.86 -5.73 -37.82
CA PRO A 131 -20.77 -4.72 -37.26
C PRO A 131 -22.14 -5.26 -36.86
N SER A 132 -22.61 -6.33 -37.54
CA SER A 132 -23.91 -6.98 -37.33
C SER A 132 -23.97 -7.90 -36.11
N VAL A 133 -22.84 -8.37 -35.62
CA VAL A 133 -22.73 -9.31 -34.48
C VAL A 133 -22.21 -8.62 -33.22
N TYR A 134 -21.96 -7.31 -33.28
CA TYR A 134 -21.43 -6.56 -32.15
C TYR A 134 -22.35 -6.66 -30.92
N THR A 135 -21.94 -7.45 -29.95
CA THR A 135 -22.69 -7.67 -28.73
C THR A 135 -22.17 -6.75 -27.64
N PHE A 136 -22.89 -5.68 -27.36
CA PHE A 136 -22.57 -4.71 -26.31
C PHE A 136 -22.55 -5.34 -24.90
N ASN A 137 -23.13 -6.55 -24.75
CA ASN A 137 -23.29 -7.20 -23.44
C ASN A 137 -21.97 -7.50 -22.73
N ASN A 138 -20.98 -8.05 -23.41
CA ASN A 138 -19.69 -8.41 -22.80
C ASN A 138 -18.95 -7.15 -22.35
N MET A 139 -18.95 -6.10 -23.15
CA MET A 139 -18.33 -4.82 -22.79
C MET A 139 -19.03 -4.18 -21.61
N ARG A 140 -20.38 -4.19 -21.58
CA ARG A 140 -21.16 -3.66 -20.45
C ARG A 140 -20.83 -4.38 -19.13
N GLN A 141 -20.70 -5.70 -19.17
CA GLN A 141 -20.37 -6.49 -17.98
C GLN A 141 -18.98 -6.14 -17.44
N ILE A 142 -17.98 -6.04 -18.30
CA ILE A 142 -16.59 -5.71 -17.88
C ILE A 142 -16.51 -4.27 -17.39
N LEU A 143 -17.18 -3.32 -18.08
CA LEU A 143 -17.27 -1.94 -17.60
C LEU A 143 -17.98 -1.85 -16.24
N PHE A 144 -18.99 -2.68 -16.00
CA PHE A 144 -19.65 -2.75 -14.70
C PHE A 144 -18.71 -3.23 -13.60
N TYR A 145 -17.97 -4.32 -13.80
CA TYR A 145 -17.01 -4.81 -12.81
C TYR A 145 -15.85 -3.82 -12.59
N TYR A 146 -15.42 -3.17 -13.66
CA TYR A 146 -14.39 -2.15 -13.54
C TYR A 146 -14.90 -0.91 -12.78
N ALA A 147 -16.12 -0.48 -13.04
CA ALA A 147 -16.76 0.60 -12.29
C ALA A 147 -16.95 0.24 -10.80
N LEU A 148 -17.33 -1.01 -10.51
CA LEU A 148 -17.41 -1.51 -9.14
C LEU A 148 -16.03 -1.48 -8.44
N PHE A 149 -14.98 -1.91 -9.13
CA PHE A 149 -13.61 -1.86 -8.63
C PHE A 149 -13.17 -0.41 -8.34
N LEU A 150 -13.49 0.54 -9.24
CA LEU A 150 -13.24 1.96 -9.01
C LEU A 150 -14.04 2.51 -7.83
N ALA A 151 -15.29 2.10 -7.68
CA ALA A 151 -16.14 2.54 -6.58
C ALA A 151 -15.59 2.11 -5.22
N VAL A 152 -15.04 0.89 -5.11
CA VAL A 152 -14.37 0.42 -3.89
C VAL A 152 -13.13 1.26 -3.58
N ASP A 153 -12.30 1.53 -4.58
CA ASP A 153 -11.09 2.35 -4.45
C ASP A 153 -11.44 3.79 -3.98
N TRP A 154 -12.47 4.38 -4.60
CA TRP A 154 -12.96 5.71 -4.25
C TRP A 154 -13.62 5.77 -2.87
N SER A 155 -14.44 4.77 -2.52
CA SER A 155 -15.08 4.73 -1.21
C SER A 155 -14.06 4.60 -0.08
N ALA A 156 -13.01 3.80 -0.28
CA ALA A 156 -11.91 3.70 0.68
C ALA A 156 -11.17 5.04 0.85
N ALA A 157 -10.93 5.77 -0.26
CA ALA A 157 -10.32 7.09 -0.21
C ALA A 157 -11.24 8.12 0.47
N CYS A 158 -12.52 8.17 0.12
CA CYS A 158 -13.49 9.06 0.78
C CYS A 158 -13.56 8.77 2.28
N PHE A 159 -13.58 7.49 2.67
CA PHE A 159 -13.57 7.11 4.08
C PHE A 159 -12.32 7.59 4.81
N ALA A 160 -11.14 7.49 4.18
CA ALA A 160 -9.90 8.02 4.74
C ALA A 160 -9.99 9.54 4.97
N PHE A 161 -10.56 10.31 4.01
CA PHE A 161 -10.75 11.76 4.15
C PHE A 161 -11.81 12.14 5.21
N VAL A 162 -12.80 11.29 5.44
CA VAL A 162 -13.76 11.47 6.54
C VAL A 162 -13.07 11.31 7.89
N LEU A 163 -12.14 10.37 8.00
CA LEU A 163 -11.35 10.14 9.21
C LEU A 163 -10.31 11.24 9.42
N GLU A 164 -9.69 11.74 8.35
CA GLU A 164 -8.65 12.79 8.40
C GLU A 164 -9.27 14.16 8.05
N ARG A 165 -9.87 14.80 9.04
CA ARG A 165 -10.64 16.06 8.86
C ARG A 165 -9.81 17.27 8.43
N LYS A 166 -8.48 17.24 8.62
CA LYS A 166 -7.58 18.35 8.27
C LYS A 166 -7.21 18.36 6.79
N GLU A 167 -7.44 17.25 6.09
CA GLU A 167 -7.09 17.14 4.68
C GLU A 167 -8.06 17.88 3.76
N ARG A 168 -7.53 18.46 2.69
CA ARG A 168 -8.31 19.21 1.71
C ARG A 168 -9.01 18.26 0.75
N TRP A 169 -10.33 18.23 0.76
CA TRP A 169 -11.15 17.36 -0.11
C TRP A 169 -10.85 17.50 -1.61
N GLY A 170 -10.31 18.65 -2.04
CA GLY A 170 -9.85 18.83 -3.43
C GLY A 170 -8.76 17.87 -3.86
N LEU A 171 -8.04 17.24 -2.92
CA LEU A 171 -7.03 16.22 -3.22
C LEU A 171 -7.65 14.93 -3.79
N LEU A 172 -8.94 14.66 -3.56
CA LEU A 172 -9.65 13.52 -4.15
C LEU A 172 -9.61 13.53 -5.69
N TRP A 173 -9.56 14.71 -6.32
CA TRP A 173 -9.44 14.81 -7.77
C TRP A 173 -8.12 14.25 -8.31
N TRP A 174 -7.05 14.34 -7.53
CA TRP A 174 -5.75 13.77 -7.90
C TRP A 174 -5.75 12.24 -7.92
N LEU A 175 -6.74 11.58 -7.29
CA LEU A 175 -6.90 10.12 -7.35
C LEU A 175 -7.13 9.62 -8.79
N PHE A 176 -7.77 10.41 -9.65
CA PHE A 176 -7.88 10.08 -11.06
C PHE A 176 -6.51 10.07 -11.75
N LEU A 177 -5.72 11.11 -11.54
CA LEU A 177 -4.40 11.24 -12.17
C LEU A 177 -3.39 10.24 -11.64
N GLN A 178 -3.44 9.91 -10.34
CA GLN A 178 -2.55 8.91 -9.75
C GLN A 178 -2.70 7.54 -10.43
N ARG A 179 -3.87 7.21 -10.97
CA ARG A 179 -4.10 5.95 -11.65
C ARG A 179 -3.23 5.78 -12.89
N PHE A 180 -2.96 6.87 -13.60
CA PHE A 180 -2.17 6.84 -14.84
C PHE A 180 -0.65 6.90 -14.61
N CYS A 181 -0.21 7.49 -13.51
CA CYS A 181 1.22 7.67 -13.23
C CYS A 181 1.68 6.90 -11.99
N TYR A 182 1.16 7.25 -10.82
CA TYR A 182 1.62 6.71 -9.54
C TYR A 182 1.30 5.22 -9.40
N ARG A 183 0.11 4.80 -9.80
CA ARG A 183 -0.33 3.41 -9.68
C ARG A 183 0.52 2.47 -10.54
N GLN A 184 0.98 2.90 -11.71
CA GLN A 184 1.88 2.12 -12.56
C GLN A 184 3.23 1.86 -11.86
N VAL A 185 3.76 2.85 -11.15
CA VAL A 185 4.96 2.68 -10.31
C VAL A 185 4.69 1.66 -9.20
N MET A 186 3.51 1.72 -8.57
CA MET A 186 3.12 0.77 -7.50
C MET A 186 2.94 -0.64 -8.02
N TYR A 187 2.42 -0.86 -9.24
CA TYR A 187 2.36 -2.18 -9.87
C TYR A 187 3.74 -2.80 -10.02
N TYR A 188 4.67 -2.04 -10.59
CA TYR A 188 6.07 -2.49 -10.69
C TYR A 188 6.66 -2.82 -9.32
N VAL A 189 6.47 -1.95 -8.34
CA VAL A 189 6.96 -2.13 -6.97
C VAL A 189 6.41 -3.41 -6.34
N MET A 190 5.10 -3.63 -6.44
CA MET A 190 4.45 -4.81 -5.84
C MET A 190 4.88 -6.11 -6.50
N ILE A 191 4.87 -6.17 -7.82
CA ILE A 191 5.31 -7.36 -8.57
C ILE A 191 6.77 -7.68 -8.22
N LYS A 192 7.63 -6.68 -8.19
CA LYS A 192 9.04 -6.84 -7.81
C LYS A 192 9.18 -7.32 -6.37
N SER A 193 8.42 -6.75 -5.42
CA SER A 193 8.50 -7.12 -3.99
C SER A 193 8.09 -8.56 -3.78
N VAL A 194 6.98 -8.98 -4.38
CA VAL A 194 6.47 -10.35 -4.29
C VAL A 194 7.43 -11.33 -4.98
N SER A 195 7.91 -11.00 -6.19
CA SER A 195 8.92 -11.83 -6.88
C SER A 195 10.20 -12.02 -6.06
N THR A 196 10.67 -10.95 -5.41
CA THR A 196 11.84 -11.02 -4.53
C THR A 196 11.58 -11.89 -3.30
N ALA A 197 10.39 -11.79 -2.70
CA ALA A 197 9.99 -12.61 -1.56
C ALA A 197 9.96 -14.10 -1.93
N PHE A 198 9.41 -14.46 -3.10
CA PHE A 198 9.40 -15.84 -3.58
C PHE A 198 10.79 -16.40 -3.89
N ARG A 199 11.72 -15.57 -4.30
CA ARG A 199 13.12 -15.98 -4.54
C ARG A 199 13.93 -16.12 -3.26
N GLY A 200 13.37 -15.79 -2.09
CA GLY A 200 14.07 -15.83 -0.81
C GLY A 200 15.27 -14.88 -0.73
N ALA A 201 15.31 -13.85 -1.58
CA ALA A 201 16.44 -12.94 -1.64
C ALA A 201 16.45 -12.02 -0.41
N VAL A 202 17.59 -11.98 0.28
CA VAL A 202 17.83 -11.03 1.37
C VAL A 202 18.12 -9.67 0.76
N VAL A 203 17.24 -8.71 1.00
CA VAL A 203 17.40 -7.34 0.52
C VAL A 203 18.02 -6.48 1.61
N GLY A 204 19.22 -5.94 1.33
CA GLY A 204 19.92 -5.05 2.25
C GLY A 204 19.32 -3.64 2.33
N TRP A 205 19.61 -2.96 3.43
CA TRP A 205 19.27 -1.57 3.67
C TRP A 205 20.03 -0.64 2.69
N GLY A 206 19.41 -0.27 1.58
CA GLY A 206 19.95 0.75 0.68
C GLY A 206 19.52 2.14 1.14
N LYS A 207 20.44 2.97 1.65
CA LYS A 207 20.16 4.35 2.02
C LYS A 207 19.65 5.14 0.80
N LEU A 208 18.58 5.92 1.00
CA LEU A 208 18.18 6.98 0.06
C LEU A 208 19.13 8.17 0.29
N GLU A 209 19.72 8.68 -0.79
CA GLU A 209 20.46 9.94 -0.73
C GLU A 209 19.45 11.06 -0.48
N ARG A 210 19.59 11.73 0.64
CA ARG A 210 18.85 12.95 0.97
C ARG A 210 19.74 14.13 0.59
N LYS A 211 19.25 14.98 -0.31
CA LYS A 211 20.03 16.11 -0.82
C LYS A 211 19.92 17.37 0.02
N ALA A 212 19.09 17.34 1.08
CA ALA A 212 18.83 18.49 1.97
C ALA A 212 18.53 19.78 1.21
N THR A 213 17.70 19.70 0.17
CA THR A 213 17.38 20.84 -0.71
C THR A 213 16.22 21.68 -0.19
N VAL A 214 15.59 21.27 0.90
CA VAL A 214 14.48 22.02 1.53
C VAL A 214 15.05 22.79 2.70
N GLU A 215 15.11 24.12 2.56
CA GLU A 215 15.37 25.02 3.70
C GLU A 215 14.16 24.95 4.64
N ALA A 216 14.43 24.77 5.94
CA ALA A 216 13.40 24.88 6.95
C ALA A 216 12.84 26.30 6.89
N GLN A 217 11.61 26.47 6.48
CA GLN A 217 10.94 27.75 6.66
C GLN A 217 10.74 27.97 8.16
N PRO A 218 11.06 29.16 8.69
CA PRO A 218 10.94 29.49 10.09
C PRO A 218 9.48 29.45 10.59
#